data_88742a6e5232dad45a3a1d6becac0858
#
_entry.id   88742a6e5232dad45a3a1d6becac0858
#
_cell.length_a   1.000
_cell.length_b   1.000
_cell.length_c   1.000
_cell.angle_alpha   90.00
_cell.angle_beta   90.00
_cell.angle_gamma   90.00
#
_symmetry.space_group_name_H-M   'P 1'
#
loop_
_entity.id
_entity.type
_entity.pdbx_description
1 polymer ?
#
loop_
_entity_poly.entity_id
_entity_poly.type
_entity_poly.pdbx_seq_one_letter_code
_entity_poly.pdbx_strand_id
1 'polypeptide(L)'
;MKVLLFDNYDSFTYNLLHILKELGAEVEVHRNDKISLDEVERFDKILLSPGRGIPEEAGILLPLIRRYAPTKSILGVCLGEQAIGQAFGATLINLADVHHGVCSDIRVTVPDVLFTGLEPGFRAGRYHSWVVSKENF
;
A
#
# COMPACT_ATOMS: atom_id res chain seq x y z
N MET A 1 -7.88 15.31 -10.60
CA MET A 1 -6.86 14.29 -10.32
C MET A 1 -7.50 12.92 -10.30
N LYS A 2 -6.98 12.01 -11.09
CA LYS A 2 -7.52 10.68 -11.25
C LYS A 2 -6.65 9.67 -10.51
N VAL A 3 -7.25 8.95 -9.57
CA VAL A 3 -6.55 7.99 -8.71
C VAL A 3 -6.96 6.56 -9.07
N LEU A 4 -5.97 5.70 -9.29
CA LEU A 4 -6.19 4.26 -9.35
C LEU A 4 -6.16 3.70 -7.94
N LEU A 5 -7.25 3.10 -7.51
CA LEU A 5 -7.25 2.22 -6.33
C LEU A 5 -7.06 0.79 -6.82
N PHE A 6 -5.84 0.31 -6.66
CA PHE A 6 -5.41 -1.02 -7.11
C PHE A 6 -5.80 -2.05 -6.07
N ASP A 7 -6.78 -2.88 -6.41
CA ASP A 7 -7.42 -3.81 -5.48
C ASP A 7 -6.71 -5.17 -5.49
N ASN A 8 -6.09 -5.53 -4.38
CA ASN A 8 -5.46 -6.82 -4.17
C ASN A 8 -6.44 -7.87 -3.58
N TYR A 9 -7.71 -7.79 -3.98
CA TYR A 9 -8.78 -8.71 -3.52
C TYR A 9 -8.98 -8.65 -2.01
N ASP A 10 -9.03 -7.43 -1.47
CA ASP A 10 -9.18 -7.21 -0.04
C ASP A 10 -10.52 -6.53 0.28
N SER A 11 -11.15 -6.98 1.36
CA SER A 11 -12.42 -6.38 1.81
C SER A 11 -12.27 -4.93 2.27
N PHE A 12 -11.08 -4.53 2.69
CA PHE A 12 -10.79 -3.17 3.14
C PHE A 12 -10.71 -2.16 1.99
N THR A 13 -10.62 -2.62 0.75
CA THR A 13 -10.50 -1.75 -0.43
C THR A 13 -11.61 -0.71 -0.50
N TYR A 14 -12.85 -1.09 -0.19
CA TYR A 14 -13.97 -0.15 -0.25
C TYR A 14 -13.93 0.92 0.83
N ASN A 15 -13.33 0.65 1.99
CA ASN A 15 -13.07 1.66 3.00
C ASN A 15 -12.11 2.73 2.47
N LEU A 16 -11.05 2.30 1.78
CA LEU A 16 -10.10 3.21 1.12
C LEU A 16 -10.80 4.03 0.02
N LEU A 17 -11.68 3.40 -0.74
CA LEU A 17 -12.46 4.09 -1.77
C LEU A 17 -13.29 5.23 -1.18
N HIS A 18 -13.99 4.97 -0.08
CA HIS A 18 -14.81 5.98 0.58
C HIS A 18 -13.96 7.15 1.09
N ILE A 19 -12.82 6.88 1.70
CA ILE A 19 -11.89 7.92 2.17
C ILE A 19 -11.43 8.79 1.00
N LEU A 20 -11.01 8.18 -0.10
CA LEU A 20 -10.54 8.93 -1.27
C LEU A 20 -11.65 9.81 -1.87
N LYS A 21 -12.87 9.29 -1.93
CA LYS A 21 -14.02 10.07 -2.43
C LYS A 21 -14.37 11.24 -1.50
N GLU A 22 -14.32 11.05 -0.20
CA GLU A 22 -14.53 12.12 0.78
C GLU A 22 -13.48 13.23 0.63
N LEU A 23 -12.26 12.87 0.24
CA LEU A 23 -11.19 13.82 -0.03
C LEU A 23 -11.30 14.49 -1.40
N GLY A 24 -12.33 14.19 -2.18
CA GLY A 24 -12.60 14.82 -3.47
C GLY A 24 -11.86 14.21 -4.65
N ALA A 25 -11.24 13.05 -4.50
CA ALA A 25 -10.54 12.38 -5.60
C ALA A 25 -11.52 11.71 -6.57
N GLU A 26 -11.19 11.72 -7.85
CA GLU A 26 -11.83 10.89 -8.87
C GLU A 26 -11.14 9.53 -8.86
N VAL A 27 -11.85 8.47 -8.45
CA VAL A 27 -11.26 7.17 -8.18
C VAL A 27 -11.86 6.09 -9.06
N GLU A 28 -11.02 5.25 -9.65
CA GLU A 28 -11.44 3.99 -10.24
C GLU A 28 -10.79 2.83 -9.49
N VAL A 29 -11.57 1.80 -9.22
CA VAL A 29 -11.11 0.57 -8.58
C VAL A 29 -10.88 -0.50 -9.63
N HIS A 30 -9.68 -1.06 -9.68
CA HIS A 30 -9.35 -2.17 -10.57
C HIS A 30 -8.60 -3.26 -9.81
N ARG A 31 -9.07 -4.49 -9.94
CA ARG A 31 -8.40 -5.66 -9.36
C ARG A 31 -7.05 -5.91 -10.03
N ASN A 32 -6.13 -6.46 -9.27
CA ASN A 32 -4.72 -6.61 -9.66
C ASN A 32 -4.48 -7.48 -10.90
N ASP A 33 -5.44 -8.28 -11.30
CA ASP A 33 -5.40 -9.15 -12.49
C ASP A 33 -6.41 -8.71 -13.56
N LYS A 34 -7.06 -7.56 -13.41
CA LYS A 34 -8.12 -7.06 -14.31
C LYS A 34 -7.77 -5.72 -14.96
N ILE A 35 -6.56 -5.26 -14.83
CA ILE A 35 -6.05 -4.06 -15.49
C ILE A 35 -4.68 -4.36 -16.06
N SER A 36 -4.38 -3.86 -17.25
CA SER A 36 -3.06 -4.02 -17.85
C SER A 36 -2.11 -2.92 -17.38
N LEU A 37 -0.80 -3.17 -17.49
CA LEU A 37 0.22 -2.17 -17.18
C LEU A 37 0.03 -0.89 -17.98
N ASP A 38 -0.31 -1.00 -19.27
CA ASP A 38 -0.49 0.17 -20.14
C ASP A 38 -1.70 1.02 -19.73
N GLU A 39 -2.77 0.39 -19.26
CA GLU A 39 -3.98 1.10 -18.81
C GLU A 39 -3.72 1.95 -17.55
N VAL A 40 -2.73 1.59 -16.73
CA VAL A 40 -2.37 2.35 -15.53
C VAL A 40 -1.85 3.75 -15.88
N GLU A 41 -1.32 3.94 -17.08
CA GLU A 41 -0.76 5.23 -17.54
C GLU A 41 -1.74 6.40 -17.41
N ARG A 42 -3.03 6.16 -17.59
CA ARG A 42 -4.06 7.22 -17.55
C ARG A 42 -4.37 7.79 -16.17
N PHE A 43 -3.82 7.19 -15.13
CA PHE A 43 -4.02 7.66 -13.75
C PHE A 43 -2.89 8.58 -13.31
N ASP A 44 -3.21 9.56 -12.47
CA ASP A 44 -2.23 10.50 -11.93
C ASP A 44 -1.52 9.93 -10.69
N LYS A 45 -2.25 9.24 -9.84
CA LYS A 45 -1.76 8.65 -8.59
C LYS A 45 -2.31 7.25 -8.39
N ILE A 46 -1.59 6.46 -7.60
CA ILE A 46 -1.93 5.05 -7.37
C ILE A 46 -1.94 4.77 -5.88
N LEU A 47 -3.03 4.18 -5.39
CA LEU A 47 -3.14 3.63 -4.04
C LEU A 47 -3.23 2.11 -4.14
N LEU A 48 -2.28 1.43 -3.50
CA LEU A 48 -2.20 -0.03 -3.48
C LEU A 48 -2.86 -0.55 -2.21
N SER A 49 -3.90 -1.36 -2.35
CA SER A 49 -4.67 -1.86 -1.22
C SER A 49 -3.94 -2.94 -0.42
N PRO A 50 -4.40 -3.22 0.80
CA PRO A 50 -4.06 -4.46 1.47
C PRO A 50 -4.42 -5.68 0.62
N GLY A 51 -3.92 -6.84 0.99
CA GLY A 51 -4.25 -8.11 0.34
C GLY A 51 -3.66 -9.28 1.10
N ARG A 52 -4.03 -10.48 0.68
CA ARG A 52 -3.51 -11.72 1.24
C ARG A 52 -2.27 -12.18 0.49
N GLY A 53 -1.51 -13.07 1.12
CA GLY A 53 -0.33 -13.66 0.51
C GLY A 53 0.85 -12.71 0.44
N ILE A 54 1.65 -12.88 -0.59
CA ILE A 54 2.87 -12.13 -0.84
C ILE A 54 2.77 -11.37 -2.16
N PRO A 55 3.61 -10.32 -2.36
CA PRO A 55 3.50 -9.48 -3.55
C PRO A 55 3.59 -10.22 -4.89
N GLU A 56 4.40 -11.28 -4.97
CA GLU A 56 4.56 -12.08 -6.20
C GLU A 56 3.26 -12.75 -6.66
N GLU A 57 2.34 -13.00 -5.73
CA GLU A 57 1.06 -13.64 -6.01
C GLU A 57 -0.05 -12.65 -6.39
N ALA A 58 0.24 -11.36 -6.38
CA ALA A 58 -0.74 -10.28 -6.51
C ALA A 58 -0.81 -9.69 -7.92
N GLY A 59 -1.01 -10.52 -8.93
CA GLY A 59 -1.19 -10.07 -10.31
C GLY A 59 -0.03 -9.20 -10.79
N ILE A 60 -0.35 -8.01 -11.30
CA ILE A 60 0.67 -7.09 -11.82
C ILE A 60 1.25 -6.14 -10.78
N LEU A 61 1.07 -6.39 -9.48
CA LEU A 61 1.47 -5.48 -8.42
C LEU A 61 2.94 -5.05 -8.49
N LEU A 62 3.87 -6.00 -8.53
CA LEU A 62 5.30 -5.69 -8.60
C LEU A 62 5.70 -5.02 -9.91
N PRO A 63 5.31 -5.53 -11.09
CA PRO A 63 5.58 -4.84 -12.35
C PRO A 63 5.03 -3.42 -12.40
N LEU A 64 3.84 -3.18 -11.85
CA LEU A 64 3.24 -1.85 -11.78
C LEU A 64 4.12 -0.88 -11.01
N ILE A 65 4.57 -1.28 -9.82
CA ILE A 65 5.43 -0.44 -8.98
C ILE A 65 6.72 -0.10 -9.72
N ARG A 66 7.38 -1.09 -10.29
CA ARG A 66 8.65 -0.91 -11.00
C ARG A 66 8.51 0.04 -12.18
N ARG A 67 7.43 -0.06 -12.92
CA ARG A 67 7.19 0.77 -14.11
C ARG A 67 6.83 2.21 -13.76
N TYR A 68 5.97 2.41 -12.77
CA TYR A 68 5.36 3.72 -12.52
C TYR A 68 5.93 4.49 -11.33
N ALA A 69 6.74 3.88 -10.48
CA ALA A 69 7.36 4.59 -9.36
C ALA A 69 8.20 5.81 -9.80
N PRO A 70 8.91 5.80 -10.93
CA PRO A 70 9.67 6.98 -11.36
C PRO A 70 8.81 8.17 -11.76
N THR A 71 7.56 7.96 -12.14
CA THR A 71 6.72 9.00 -12.76
C THR A 71 5.44 9.34 -12.01
N LYS A 72 4.98 8.46 -11.12
CA LYS A 72 3.72 8.63 -10.39
C LYS A 72 3.91 8.51 -8.90
N SER A 73 3.08 9.22 -8.13
CA SER A 73 3.01 9.02 -6.69
C SER A 73 2.27 7.73 -6.38
N ILE A 74 2.90 6.86 -5.61
CA ILE A 74 2.33 5.56 -5.21
C ILE A 74 2.33 5.48 -3.70
N LEU A 75 1.17 5.21 -3.11
CA LEU A 75 1.01 4.93 -1.69
C LEU A 75 0.57 3.48 -1.51
N GLY A 76 1.22 2.75 -0.64
CA GLY A 76 0.88 1.36 -0.34
C GLY A 76 0.38 1.18 1.09
N VAL A 77 -0.63 0.33 1.25
CA VAL A 77 -1.17 -0.06 2.55
C VAL A 77 -0.99 -1.57 2.71
N CYS A 78 -0.36 -2.00 3.79
CA CYS A 78 -0.11 -3.41 4.13
C CYS A 78 0.61 -4.15 3.00
N LEU A 79 -0.06 -5.05 2.27
CA LEU A 79 0.54 -5.73 1.12
C LEU A 79 1.12 -4.76 0.09
N GLY A 80 0.43 -3.65 -0.15
CA GLY A 80 0.92 -2.61 -1.06
C GLY A 80 2.22 -1.97 -0.59
N GLU A 81 2.34 -1.68 0.69
CA GLU A 81 3.57 -1.14 1.29
C GLU A 81 4.71 -2.17 1.24
N GLN A 82 4.41 -3.42 1.57
CA GLN A 82 5.38 -4.51 1.48
C GLN A 82 5.91 -4.69 0.05
N ALA A 83 5.02 -4.59 -0.93
CA ALA A 83 5.38 -4.69 -2.34
C ALA A 83 6.30 -3.53 -2.79
N ILE A 84 6.05 -2.32 -2.31
CA ILE A 84 6.93 -1.17 -2.57
C ILE A 84 8.33 -1.47 -2.02
N GLY A 85 8.42 -1.91 -0.77
CA GLY A 85 9.70 -2.29 -0.17
C GLY A 85 10.44 -3.32 -1.02
N GLN A 86 9.75 -4.39 -1.42
CA GLN A 86 10.35 -5.46 -2.22
C GLN A 86 10.75 -4.98 -3.62
N ALA A 87 9.96 -4.14 -4.27
CA ALA A 87 10.27 -3.61 -5.59
C ALA A 87 11.56 -2.76 -5.58
N PHE A 88 11.88 -2.14 -4.45
CA PHE A 88 13.09 -1.35 -4.26
C PHE A 88 14.23 -2.14 -3.61
N GLY A 89 14.13 -3.46 -3.56
CA GLY A 89 15.23 -4.35 -3.14
C GLY A 89 15.19 -4.78 -1.68
N ALA A 90 14.19 -4.39 -0.91
CA ALA A 90 14.04 -4.86 0.46
C ALA A 90 13.57 -6.31 0.50
N THR A 91 13.79 -6.95 1.64
CA THR A 91 13.37 -8.33 1.91
C THR A 91 12.15 -8.33 2.84
N LEU A 92 11.22 -9.24 2.60
CA LEU A 92 10.09 -9.45 3.49
C LEU A 92 10.37 -10.58 4.46
N ILE A 93 9.94 -10.39 5.72
CA ILE A 93 10.07 -11.40 6.78
C ILE A 93 8.67 -11.76 7.27
N ASN A 94 8.42 -13.07 7.39
CA ASN A 94 7.20 -13.55 8.03
C ASN A 94 7.42 -13.64 9.53
N LEU A 95 6.67 -12.88 10.30
CA LEU A 95 6.77 -12.88 11.75
C LEU A 95 6.23 -14.20 12.33
N ALA A 96 6.82 -14.65 13.46
CA ALA A 96 6.33 -15.82 14.18
C ALA A 96 4.91 -15.60 14.72
N ASP A 97 4.60 -14.37 15.13
CA ASP A 97 3.29 -13.98 15.63
C ASP A 97 2.51 -13.24 14.56
N VAL A 98 1.27 -13.69 14.30
CA VAL A 98 0.34 -13.01 13.41
C VAL A 98 -0.35 -11.90 14.19
N HIS A 99 -0.26 -10.66 13.70
CA HIS A 99 -0.99 -9.53 14.27
C HIS A 99 -2.36 -9.44 13.61
N HIS A 100 -3.42 -9.55 14.42
CA HIS A 100 -4.80 -9.40 13.96
C HIS A 100 -5.59 -8.58 14.97
N GLY A 101 -5.75 -7.28 14.68
CA GLY A 101 -6.42 -6.35 15.56
C GLY A 101 -5.61 -5.97 16.80
N VAL A 102 -4.29 -6.21 16.80
CA VAL A 102 -3.41 -5.87 17.92
C VAL A 102 -3.08 -4.39 17.88
N CYS A 103 -3.41 -3.68 18.96
CA CYS A 103 -3.00 -2.29 19.13
C CYS A 103 -1.51 -2.19 19.48
N SER A 104 -0.80 -1.34 18.76
CA SER A 104 0.60 -1.07 19.02
C SER A 104 0.86 0.43 19.07
N ASP A 105 1.88 0.81 19.85
CA ASP A 105 2.34 2.20 19.86
C ASP A 105 3.19 2.47 18.64
N ILE A 106 2.79 3.48 17.88
CA ILE A 106 3.48 3.93 16.68
C ILE A 106 4.19 5.23 16.99
N ARG A 107 5.43 5.34 16.56
CA ARG A 107 6.22 6.57 16.73
C ARG A 107 6.75 7.03 15.37
N VAL A 108 6.50 8.29 15.05
CA VAL A 108 7.09 8.94 13.90
C VAL A 108 8.57 9.19 14.20
N THR A 109 9.45 8.56 13.47
CA THR A 109 10.90 8.67 13.68
C THR A 109 11.54 9.79 12.85
N VAL A 110 10.95 10.09 11.69
CA VAL A 110 11.41 11.15 10.79
C VAL A 110 10.18 11.94 10.35
N PRO A 111 10.21 13.29 10.46
CA PRO A 111 9.11 14.13 9.96
C PRO A 111 8.91 13.92 8.46
N ASP A 112 7.64 13.84 8.05
CA ASP A 112 7.26 13.70 6.65
C ASP A 112 5.88 14.32 6.43
N VAL A 113 5.59 14.70 5.21
CA VAL A 113 4.29 15.27 4.84
C VAL A 113 3.13 14.32 5.15
N LEU A 114 3.36 13.01 5.09
CA LEU A 114 2.36 12.00 5.43
C LEU A 114 1.90 12.06 6.88
N PHE A 115 2.70 12.63 7.77
CA PHE A 115 2.41 12.70 9.20
C PHE A 115 1.98 14.09 9.66
N THR A 116 1.75 15.00 8.73
CA THR A 116 1.31 16.36 9.05
C THR A 116 -0.01 16.33 9.82
N GLY A 117 -0.03 16.98 10.98
CA GLY A 117 -1.21 17.04 11.83
C GLY A 117 -1.38 15.83 12.77
N LEU A 118 -0.49 14.84 12.69
CA LEU A 118 -0.48 13.72 13.62
C LEU A 118 0.47 13.99 14.79
N GLU A 119 0.10 13.49 15.97
CA GLU A 119 1.01 13.48 17.12
C GLU A 119 2.23 12.61 16.79
N PRO A 120 3.42 12.92 17.39
CA PRO A 120 4.62 12.10 17.16
C PRO A 120 4.49 10.64 17.59
N GLY A 121 3.58 10.35 18.52
CA GLY A 121 3.23 9.00 18.93
C GLY A 121 1.72 8.82 18.92
N PHE A 122 1.28 7.70 18.43
CA PHE A 122 -0.14 7.33 18.41
C PHE A 122 -0.28 5.81 18.45
N ARG A 123 -1.49 5.34 18.72
CA ARG A 123 -1.79 3.91 18.73
C ARG A 123 -2.50 3.52 17.43
N ALA A 124 -2.13 2.37 16.87
CA ALA A 124 -2.75 1.85 15.66
C ALA A 124 -2.98 0.34 15.77
N GLY A 125 -4.03 -0.14 15.15
CA GLY A 125 -4.31 -1.56 15.02
C GLY A 125 -3.42 -2.18 13.93
N ARG A 126 -2.90 -3.36 14.20
CA ARG A 126 -2.06 -4.11 13.26
C ARG A 126 -2.77 -5.38 12.80
N TYR A 127 -2.69 -5.64 11.50
CA TYR A 127 -3.38 -6.76 10.84
C TYR A 127 -2.46 -7.44 9.84
N HIS A 128 -1.26 -7.88 10.28
CA HIS A 128 -0.27 -8.45 9.38
C HIS A 128 0.63 -9.46 10.08
N SER A 129 1.23 -10.34 9.29
CA SER A 129 2.29 -11.25 9.74
C SER A 129 3.60 -11.03 8.97
N TRP A 130 3.56 -10.33 7.84
CA TRP A 130 4.74 -10.00 7.07
C TRP A 130 5.17 -8.56 7.32
N VAL A 131 6.47 -8.33 7.36
CA VAL A 131 7.07 -6.99 7.50
C VAL A 131 8.24 -6.82 6.54
N VAL A 132 8.55 -5.56 6.22
CA VAL A 132 9.77 -5.23 5.48
C VAL A 132 10.94 -5.32 6.45
N SER A 133 11.97 -6.09 6.07
CA SER A 133 13.18 -6.24 6.88
C SER A 133 13.96 -4.93 6.93
N LYS A 134 14.62 -4.69 8.05
CA LYS A 134 15.58 -3.58 8.17
C LYS A 134 16.90 -3.86 7.44
N GLU A 135 17.19 -5.13 7.16
CA GLU A 135 18.35 -5.52 6.39
C GLU A 135 18.13 -5.20 4.91
N ASN A 136 19.11 -4.58 4.27
CA ASN A 136 19.06 -4.17 2.86
C ASN A 136 17.92 -3.19 2.53
N PHE A 137 17.48 -2.44 3.53
CA PHE A 137 16.44 -1.43 3.35
C PHE A 137 17.04 -0.10 2.87
#